data_c92684efd0dddd2eed7ab61acd1af35e
#
_entry.id   c92684efd0dddd2eed7ab61acd1af35e
#
_cell.length_a   1.000
_cell.length_b   1.000
_cell.length_c   1.000
_cell.angle_alpha   90.00
_cell.angle_beta   90.00
_cell.angle_gamma   90.00
#
_symmetry.space_group_name_H-M   'P 1'
#
loop_
_entity.id
_entity.type
_entity.pdbx_description
1 polymer ?
#
loop_
_entity_poly.entity_id
_entity_poly.type
_entity_poly.pdbx_seq_one_letter_code
_entity_poly.pdbx_strand_id
1 'polypeptide(L)'
;MSEITRRDFINGTLMVAGSSMLPFEASAQAAMAALDPSYYPPARTGLRGSHPGSYDAAHARAWNGRSDWGPTTKLSETYDLVVVGGGLSGLAAAYFYQQKYGTDKKVLILDNHDDFGGHAKRNEHTIDGVLRLGEGGSESFEGPRGFSETVLNLLGDLGVEMERFESAYDVDFYKRHKLGAACFFNKRTFGEDKLVMHPFCDYPGFVEGLMRPTLSYEEAVQQTPLSEKGKEQLLRVLKGGQHVLNVPKEELQDYIRSHSYFDYLKNTLGVDDPGVLRMARHTAMDYAGSGTDVMSISRAVTSGALGSDPYEAWKDAIDEGDYQEYVNKDGGAYNVKYPFIEHYPDGNATIARSLVKKMIPNIGPGESAEEIVLSRFNYAEIDKPSNSVRVRLNSTVVNVQHAGDPNSASDVLVSYINDNKSYQVKGKGVVMACYNMMIPHIVPDLPAEQDAAFRRLSKVVLQYTTVGLRNWRAIKETGIGMAMCPGNIHQVVGMDYPVSMGGYEYTKTPDDPCVLHMRSVPVGETVGAPRVEQFREARYRMLGLQFKDYEAEIREHLGGMFPKESFEFDRDVASISINRWAHGYAIGNPGAVGRKPFGRITIANSDAAGSSVMQSAVEQAWRAVQELG
;
A
#
# COMPACT_ATOMS: atom_id res chain seq x y z
N MET A 1 10.87 21.45 18.69
CA MET A 1 9.85 20.42 18.95
C MET A 1 10.10 19.89 20.34
N SER A 2 9.09 19.89 21.22
CA SER A 2 9.18 19.23 22.52
C SER A 2 9.32 17.72 22.28
N GLU A 3 10.32 17.12 22.89
CA GLU A 3 10.46 15.66 22.92
C GLU A 3 9.16 15.03 23.42
N ILE A 4 8.60 14.08 22.69
CA ILE A 4 7.46 13.29 23.15
C ILE A 4 7.96 12.45 24.31
N THR A 5 7.58 12.80 25.51
CA THR A 5 7.98 12.10 26.72
C THR A 5 7.19 10.79 26.88
N ARG A 6 7.65 9.88 27.75
CA ARG A 6 6.89 8.68 28.15
C ARG A 6 5.45 9.02 28.62
N ARG A 7 5.27 10.22 29.12
CA ARG A 7 3.97 10.73 29.60
C ARG A 7 3.07 11.12 28.41
N ASP A 8 3.66 11.67 27.33
CA ASP A 8 2.93 12.00 26.10
C ASP A 8 2.51 10.74 25.35
N PHE A 9 3.33 9.67 25.43
CA PHE A 9 3.01 8.34 24.92
C PHE A 9 1.81 7.71 25.68
N ILE A 10 1.78 7.82 27.00
CA ILE A 10 0.65 7.35 27.83
C ILE A 10 -0.60 8.21 27.58
N ASN A 11 -0.44 9.52 27.44
CA ASN A 11 -1.54 10.44 27.10
C ASN A 11 -2.02 10.25 25.66
N GLY A 12 -1.14 9.92 24.70
CA GLY A 12 -1.51 9.51 23.35
C GLY A 12 -2.33 8.21 23.34
N THR A 13 -1.98 7.27 24.20
CA THR A 13 -2.73 6.01 24.37
C THR A 13 -4.09 6.26 25.01
N LEU A 14 -4.19 7.22 25.93
CA LEU A 14 -5.45 7.67 26.53
C LEU A 14 -6.32 8.47 25.55
N MET A 15 -5.72 9.26 24.65
CA MET A 15 -6.47 9.95 23.58
C MET A 15 -7.03 8.96 22.54
N VAL A 16 -6.29 7.89 22.21
CA VAL A 16 -6.81 6.82 21.34
C VAL A 16 -7.92 6.03 22.04
N ALA A 17 -7.80 5.82 23.36
CA ALA A 17 -8.89 5.22 24.16
C ALA A 17 -10.08 6.20 24.34
N GLY A 18 -9.83 7.51 24.31
CA GLY A 18 -10.87 8.55 24.38
C GLY A 18 -11.53 8.87 23.03
N SER A 19 -10.83 8.68 21.91
CA SER A 19 -11.41 8.85 20.56
C SER A 19 -12.31 7.67 20.14
N SER A 20 -12.20 6.52 20.82
CA SER A 20 -13.15 5.41 20.67
C SER A 20 -14.53 5.71 21.28
N MET A 21 -14.71 6.89 21.89
CA MET A 21 -16.00 7.36 22.42
C MET A 21 -16.61 8.52 21.64
N LEU A 22 -16.13 8.84 20.42
CA LEU A 22 -16.89 9.73 19.54
C LEU A 22 -18.14 9.01 19.05
N PRO A 23 -19.29 9.70 18.98
CA PRO A 23 -20.58 9.03 18.84
C PRO A 23 -20.67 8.26 17.54
N PHE A 24 -21.12 7.03 17.67
CA PHE A 24 -21.41 6.02 16.66
C PHE A 24 -22.43 6.42 15.58
N GLU A 25 -22.86 7.65 15.50
CA GLU A 25 -23.87 8.12 14.55
C GLU A 25 -23.40 8.09 13.08
N ALA A 26 -22.07 8.19 12.85
CA ALA A 26 -21.52 8.20 11.50
C ALA A 26 -21.55 6.82 10.79
N SER A 27 -21.55 5.70 11.55
CA SER A 27 -21.53 4.35 10.97
C SER A 27 -22.92 3.84 10.59
N ALA A 28 -23.98 4.26 11.30
CA ALA A 28 -25.37 3.96 10.96
C ALA A 28 -25.74 4.51 9.59
N GLN A 29 -25.29 5.72 9.34
CA GLN A 29 -25.54 6.42 8.08
C GLN A 29 -24.78 5.79 6.90
N ALA A 30 -23.60 5.21 7.15
CA ALA A 30 -22.81 4.54 6.11
C ALA A 30 -23.39 3.19 5.66
N ALA A 31 -23.94 2.38 6.56
CA ALA A 31 -24.53 1.09 6.20
C ALA A 31 -25.86 1.24 5.43
N MET A 32 -26.67 2.23 5.81
CA MET A 32 -27.88 2.57 5.04
C MET A 32 -27.53 3.22 3.69
N ALA A 33 -26.44 3.98 3.63
CA ALA A 33 -25.96 4.62 2.41
C ALA A 33 -25.40 3.64 1.36
N ALA A 34 -24.96 2.44 1.75
CA ALA A 34 -24.50 1.41 0.80
C ALA A 34 -25.62 0.89 -0.13
N LEU A 35 -26.86 1.04 0.27
CA LEU A 35 -28.05 0.70 -0.55
C LEU A 35 -28.63 1.90 -1.31
N ASP A 36 -28.11 3.09 -1.04
CA ASP A 36 -28.51 4.32 -1.73
C ASP A 36 -27.87 4.36 -3.13
N PRO A 37 -28.63 4.58 -4.22
CA PRO A 37 -28.06 4.74 -5.57
C PRO A 37 -27.03 5.88 -5.69
N SER A 38 -27.06 6.86 -4.79
CA SER A 38 -26.06 7.94 -4.74
C SER A 38 -24.76 7.54 -4.06
N TYR A 39 -24.74 6.40 -3.35
CA TYR A 39 -23.53 5.91 -2.66
C TYR A 39 -22.45 5.51 -3.66
N TYR A 40 -21.34 6.25 -3.64
CA TYR A 40 -20.23 6.02 -4.55
C TYR A 40 -18.89 6.36 -3.89
N PRO A 41 -18.27 5.40 -3.20
CA PRO A 41 -17.04 5.60 -2.45
C PRO A 41 -15.83 6.12 -3.24
N PRO A 42 -15.61 5.75 -4.52
CA PRO A 42 -14.45 6.25 -5.27
C PRO A 42 -14.36 7.77 -5.39
N ALA A 43 -15.50 8.47 -5.38
CA ALA A 43 -15.55 9.95 -5.44
C ALA A 43 -15.39 10.64 -4.08
N ARG A 44 -15.25 9.88 -2.98
CA ARG A 44 -15.03 10.44 -1.65
C ARG A 44 -13.59 10.84 -1.47
N THR A 45 -13.39 12.03 -0.92
CA THR A 45 -12.09 12.59 -0.56
C THR A 45 -11.87 12.55 0.96
N GLY A 46 -10.75 13.08 1.45
CA GLY A 46 -10.41 13.08 2.86
C GLY A 46 -9.72 11.78 3.30
N LEU A 47 -9.97 11.34 4.53
CA LEU A 47 -9.38 10.10 5.04
C LEU A 47 -10.03 8.88 4.41
N ARG A 48 -9.21 8.04 3.76
CA ARG A 48 -9.60 6.80 3.10
C ARG A 48 -8.76 5.63 3.65
N GLY A 49 -8.99 4.42 3.15
CA GLY A 49 -8.33 3.23 3.70
C GLY A 49 -8.72 3.02 5.16
N SER A 50 -7.77 3.06 6.09
CA SER A 50 -8.07 3.05 7.53
C SER A 50 -8.69 4.39 7.97
N HIS A 51 -9.96 4.57 7.66
CA HIS A 51 -10.77 5.71 8.06
C HIS A 51 -11.57 5.42 9.35
N PRO A 52 -12.03 6.44 10.10
CA PRO A 52 -12.92 6.22 11.24
C PRO A 52 -14.12 5.34 10.86
N GLY A 53 -14.43 4.35 11.68
CA GLY A 53 -15.50 3.36 11.43
C GLY A 53 -15.00 2.06 10.78
N SER A 54 -13.91 2.08 10.00
CA SER A 54 -13.42 0.88 9.32
C SER A 54 -12.63 -0.09 10.21
N TYR A 55 -12.00 0.40 11.28
CA TYR A 55 -11.11 -0.40 12.13
C TYR A 55 -11.55 -0.53 13.58
N ASP A 56 -12.56 0.23 14.01
CA ASP A 56 -12.91 0.32 15.45
C ASP A 56 -13.29 -1.02 16.06
N ALA A 57 -14.14 -1.80 15.40
CA ALA A 57 -14.52 -3.14 15.88
C ALA A 57 -13.34 -4.12 15.86
N ALA A 58 -12.49 -4.05 14.82
CA ALA A 58 -11.30 -4.90 14.73
C ALA A 58 -10.28 -4.56 15.84
N HIS A 59 -10.05 -3.29 16.13
CA HIS A 59 -9.19 -2.87 17.24
C HIS A 59 -9.80 -3.22 18.60
N ALA A 60 -11.10 -3.02 18.80
CA ALA A 60 -11.77 -3.44 20.03
C ALA A 60 -11.62 -4.94 20.27
N ARG A 61 -11.69 -5.75 19.20
CA ARG A 61 -11.47 -7.19 19.28
C ARG A 61 -10.01 -7.53 19.57
N ALA A 62 -9.07 -6.99 18.79
CA ALA A 62 -7.66 -7.38 18.84
C ALA A 62 -6.90 -6.79 20.04
N TRP A 63 -7.15 -5.52 20.39
CA TRP A 63 -6.41 -4.83 21.45
C TRP A 63 -7.07 -4.95 22.81
N ASN A 64 -8.42 -4.85 22.85
CA ASN A 64 -9.17 -4.85 24.09
C ASN A 64 -9.78 -6.22 24.43
N GLY A 65 -9.60 -7.23 23.56
CA GLY A 65 -10.15 -8.57 23.75
C GLY A 65 -11.69 -8.60 23.74
N ARG A 66 -12.36 -7.56 23.19
CA ARG A 66 -13.81 -7.48 23.23
C ARG A 66 -14.44 -8.70 22.57
N SER A 67 -15.29 -9.40 23.31
CA SER A 67 -16.04 -10.58 22.87
C SER A 67 -17.56 -10.39 23.01
N ASP A 68 -18.00 -9.49 23.87
CA ASP A 68 -19.41 -9.13 24.02
C ASP A 68 -19.75 -7.96 23.07
N TRP A 69 -20.59 -8.25 22.09
CA TRP A 69 -21.06 -7.30 21.07
C TRP A 69 -22.56 -7.00 21.23
N GLY A 70 -23.15 -7.40 22.36
CA GLY A 70 -24.59 -7.35 22.60
C GLY A 70 -25.37 -8.44 21.85
N PRO A 71 -26.70 -8.31 21.77
CA PRO A 71 -27.57 -9.32 21.14
C PRO A 71 -27.18 -9.50 19.65
N THR A 72 -26.93 -10.76 19.28
CA THR A 72 -26.59 -11.11 17.90
C THR A 72 -27.81 -11.54 17.11
N THR A 73 -28.14 -10.86 16.04
CA THR A 73 -29.20 -11.23 15.11
C THR A 73 -28.71 -12.35 14.20
N LYS A 74 -29.30 -13.54 14.35
CA LYS A 74 -29.04 -14.69 13.48
C LYS A 74 -29.86 -14.50 12.20
N LEU A 75 -29.17 -14.27 11.08
CA LEU A 75 -29.81 -14.17 9.79
C LEU A 75 -30.18 -15.56 9.26
N SER A 76 -31.29 -15.65 8.54
CA SER A 76 -31.72 -16.90 7.88
C SER A 76 -30.90 -17.22 6.63
N GLU A 77 -30.06 -16.30 6.18
CA GLU A 77 -29.20 -16.43 5.02
C GLU A 77 -28.13 -17.50 5.24
N THR A 78 -28.01 -18.41 4.29
CA THR A 78 -26.98 -19.46 4.26
C THR A 78 -26.21 -19.35 2.94
N TYR A 79 -24.90 -19.54 3.02
CA TYR A 79 -23.99 -19.41 1.89
C TYR A 79 -23.20 -20.69 1.69
N ASP A 80 -22.85 -20.99 0.43
CA ASP A 80 -21.90 -22.05 0.12
C ASP A 80 -20.50 -21.64 0.55
N LEU A 81 -20.18 -20.33 0.43
CA LEU A 81 -18.92 -19.75 0.89
C LEU A 81 -19.15 -18.40 1.57
N VAL A 82 -18.46 -18.17 2.69
CA VAL A 82 -18.28 -16.81 3.25
C VAL A 82 -16.81 -16.44 3.13
N VAL A 83 -16.54 -15.26 2.59
CA VAL A 83 -15.18 -14.70 2.43
C VAL A 83 -15.02 -13.55 3.41
N VAL A 84 -13.96 -13.58 4.21
CA VAL A 84 -13.63 -12.55 5.19
C VAL A 84 -12.55 -11.64 4.62
N GLY A 85 -12.95 -10.47 4.15
CA GLY A 85 -12.13 -9.47 3.46
C GLY A 85 -12.45 -9.37 1.96
N GLY A 86 -12.80 -8.18 1.52
CA GLY A 86 -13.17 -7.85 0.12
C GLY A 86 -12.03 -7.24 -0.68
N GLY A 87 -10.76 -7.51 -0.31
CA GLY A 87 -9.59 -7.16 -1.11
C GLY A 87 -9.42 -8.07 -2.34
N LEU A 88 -8.38 -7.85 -3.14
CA LEU A 88 -8.09 -8.66 -4.34
C LEU A 88 -8.13 -10.17 -4.05
N SER A 89 -7.53 -10.60 -2.94
CA SER A 89 -7.53 -12.02 -2.56
C SER A 89 -8.93 -12.55 -2.28
N GLY A 90 -9.77 -11.79 -1.58
CA GLY A 90 -11.13 -12.23 -1.29
C GLY A 90 -12.04 -12.22 -2.51
N LEU A 91 -11.93 -11.21 -3.36
CA LEU A 91 -12.67 -11.14 -4.63
C LEU A 91 -12.25 -12.27 -5.57
N ALA A 92 -10.94 -12.56 -5.69
CA ALA A 92 -10.43 -13.68 -6.48
C ALA A 92 -10.88 -15.03 -5.90
N ALA A 93 -10.91 -15.18 -4.56
CA ALA A 93 -11.40 -16.41 -3.93
C ALA A 93 -12.88 -16.68 -4.26
N ALA A 94 -13.73 -15.65 -4.21
CA ALA A 94 -15.14 -15.77 -4.59
C ALA A 94 -15.28 -16.16 -6.07
N TYR A 95 -14.50 -15.53 -6.95
CA TYR A 95 -14.48 -15.85 -8.38
C TYR A 95 -14.03 -17.30 -8.62
N PHE A 96 -12.89 -17.72 -8.08
CA PHE A 96 -12.38 -19.10 -8.25
C PHE A 96 -13.32 -20.15 -7.66
N TYR A 97 -14.01 -19.80 -6.57
CA TYR A 97 -15.02 -20.70 -5.99
C TYR A 97 -16.16 -20.95 -6.97
N GLN A 98 -16.70 -19.89 -7.60
CA GLN A 98 -17.75 -20.05 -8.62
C GLN A 98 -17.22 -20.76 -9.87
N GLN A 99 -15.98 -20.52 -10.30
CA GLN A 99 -15.38 -21.26 -11.41
C GLN A 99 -15.30 -22.77 -11.12
N LYS A 100 -14.96 -23.14 -9.89
CA LYS A 100 -14.80 -24.54 -9.49
C LYS A 100 -16.12 -25.26 -9.25
N TYR A 101 -17.08 -24.60 -8.61
CA TYR A 101 -18.29 -25.26 -8.10
C TYR A 101 -19.59 -24.84 -8.80
N GLY A 102 -19.56 -23.82 -9.64
CA GLY A 102 -20.72 -23.30 -10.38
C GLY A 102 -21.08 -21.87 -10.03
N THR A 103 -21.53 -21.10 -11.02
CA THR A 103 -21.91 -19.70 -10.88
C THR A 103 -23.21 -19.47 -10.08
N ASP A 104 -23.96 -20.54 -9.82
CA ASP A 104 -25.16 -20.54 -8.98
C ASP A 104 -24.83 -20.58 -7.47
N LYS A 105 -23.59 -20.88 -7.11
CA LYS A 105 -23.15 -20.95 -5.70
C LYS A 105 -23.26 -19.60 -5.03
N LYS A 106 -23.85 -19.62 -3.83
CA LYS A 106 -24.06 -18.43 -3.01
C LYS A 106 -22.81 -18.08 -2.24
N VAL A 107 -22.24 -16.92 -2.53
CA VAL A 107 -21.03 -16.41 -1.86
C VAL A 107 -21.34 -15.07 -1.20
N LEU A 108 -20.95 -14.91 0.06
CA LEU A 108 -20.95 -13.64 0.77
C LEU A 108 -19.54 -13.18 1.06
N ILE A 109 -19.17 -11.99 0.60
CA ILE A 109 -17.94 -11.31 0.94
C ILE A 109 -18.25 -10.24 1.99
N LEU A 110 -17.56 -10.28 3.13
CA LEU A 110 -17.67 -9.31 4.20
C LEU A 110 -16.43 -8.44 4.25
N ASP A 111 -16.58 -7.12 4.12
CA ASP A 111 -15.48 -6.16 4.20
C ASP A 111 -15.78 -5.07 5.24
N ASN A 112 -14.77 -4.72 6.03
CA ASN A 112 -14.89 -3.70 7.08
C ASN A 112 -14.81 -2.26 6.57
N HIS A 113 -14.38 -2.06 5.31
CA HIS A 113 -14.32 -0.74 4.68
C HIS A 113 -15.66 -0.35 4.02
N ASP A 114 -15.75 0.91 3.67
CA ASP A 114 -16.88 1.50 2.92
C ASP A 114 -16.81 1.21 1.42
N ASP A 115 -15.76 0.51 0.95
CA ASP A 115 -15.55 0.12 -0.42
C ASP A 115 -14.80 -1.21 -0.50
N PHE A 116 -14.97 -1.96 -1.59
CA PHE A 116 -14.22 -3.18 -1.88
C PHE A 116 -12.83 -2.87 -2.46
N GLY A 117 -12.03 -3.91 -2.70
CA GLY A 117 -10.70 -3.84 -3.30
C GLY A 117 -9.55 -3.89 -2.30
N GLY A 118 -9.82 -3.73 -0.99
CA GLY A 118 -8.74 -3.69 0.03
C GLY A 118 -7.79 -2.52 -0.23
N HIS A 119 -6.49 -2.79 -0.43
CA HIS A 119 -5.50 -1.77 -0.81
C HIS A 119 -5.69 -1.26 -2.24
N ALA A 120 -6.31 -2.01 -3.12
CA ALA A 120 -6.64 -1.63 -4.49
C ALA A 120 -7.87 -0.70 -4.51
N LYS A 121 -7.72 0.50 -3.95
CA LYS A 121 -8.75 1.56 -3.91
C LYS A 121 -8.60 2.48 -5.10
N ARG A 122 -9.75 2.89 -5.64
CA ARG A 122 -9.85 3.93 -6.67
C ARG A 122 -10.12 5.27 -6.02
N ASN A 123 -9.38 6.29 -6.41
CA ASN A 123 -9.64 7.68 -6.06
C ASN A 123 -10.08 8.44 -7.31
N GLU A 124 -11.22 9.11 -7.24
CA GLU A 124 -11.76 9.95 -8.32
C GLU A 124 -11.74 11.43 -7.89
N HIS A 125 -11.05 12.24 -8.68
CA HIS A 125 -10.98 13.68 -8.51
C HIS A 125 -11.69 14.35 -9.69
N THR A 126 -12.88 14.90 -9.47
CA THR A 126 -13.56 15.72 -10.48
C THR A 126 -13.12 17.17 -10.29
N ILE A 127 -12.22 17.64 -11.16
CA ILE A 127 -11.58 18.94 -11.07
C ILE A 127 -12.09 19.80 -12.23
N ASP A 128 -12.86 20.83 -11.90
CA ASP A 128 -13.45 21.75 -12.89
C ASP A 128 -14.19 21.01 -14.05
N GLY A 129 -14.86 19.90 -13.69
CA GLY A 129 -15.60 19.05 -14.62
C GLY A 129 -14.77 17.96 -15.32
N VAL A 130 -13.46 17.92 -15.10
CA VAL A 130 -12.57 16.89 -15.65
C VAL A 130 -12.33 15.81 -14.61
N LEU A 131 -12.59 14.54 -14.96
CA LEU A 131 -12.27 13.40 -14.13
C LEU A 131 -10.77 13.07 -14.20
N ARG A 132 -10.15 12.97 -13.04
CA ARG A 132 -8.80 12.44 -12.87
C ARG A 132 -8.84 11.26 -11.93
N LEU A 133 -8.08 10.22 -12.26
CA LEU A 133 -8.00 8.98 -11.50
C LEU A 133 -6.67 8.91 -10.76
N GLY A 134 -6.67 8.22 -9.62
CA GLY A 134 -5.48 7.86 -8.88
C GLY A 134 -5.70 6.58 -8.08
N GLU A 135 -4.64 5.89 -7.78
CA GLU A 135 -4.66 4.68 -6.95
C GLU A 135 -4.56 5.02 -5.47
N GLY A 136 -5.05 4.08 -4.64
CA GLY A 136 -5.09 4.26 -3.20
C GLY A 136 -4.17 3.33 -2.42
N GLY A 137 -3.22 2.62 -3.06
CA GLY A 137 -2.25 1.80 -2.32
C GLY A 137 -1.83 0.48 -2.94
N SER A 138 -2.48 0.02 -4.02
CA SER A 138 -2.03 -1.11 -4.85
C SER A 138 -1.98 -0.62 -6.28
N GLU A 139 -0.77 -0.32 -6.73
CA GLU A 139 -0.52 0.45 -7.94
C GLU A 139 -0.43 -0.46 -9.19
N SER A 140 0.49 -1.41 -9.20
CA SER A 140 1.02 -1.98 -10.44
C SER A 140 0.99 -3.50 -10.50
N PHE A 141 1.23 -4.01 -11.71
CA PHE A 141 1.63 -5.40 -11.97
C PHE A 141 3.15 -5.49 -11.85
N GLU A 142 3.63 -6.13 -10.82
CA GLU A 142 5.06 -6.26 -10.62
C GLU A 142 5.59 -7.54 -11.28
N GLY A 143 6.37 -7.36 -12.35
CA GLY A 143 6.99 -8.45 -13.11
C GLY A 143 5.99 -9.40 -13.79
N PRO A 144 5.05 -8.90 -14.63
CA PRO A 144 3.98 -9.72 -15.19
C PRO A 144 4.45 -10.88 -16.07
N ARG A 145 5.68 -10.83 -16.56
CA ARG A 145 6.29 -11.96 -17.31
C ARG A 145 6.56 -13.18 -16.45
N GLY A 146 6.73 -12.99 -15.14
CA GLY A 146 6.91 -14.07 -14.16
C GLY A 146 5.61 -14.55 -13.51
N PHE A 147 4.45 -14.09 -13.97
CA PHE A 147 3.16 -14.50 -13.41
C PHE A 147 2.88 -15.97 -13.70
N SER A 148 2.30 -16.65 -12.72
CA SER A 148 1.84 -18.03 -12.87
C SER A 148 0.67 -18.11 -13.85
N GLU A 149 0.47 -19.30 -14.43
CA GLU A 149 -0.70 -19.57 -15.29
C GLU A 149 -2.02 -19.21 -14.61
N THR A 150 -2.13 -19.43 -13.31
CA THR A 150 -3.33 -19.08 -12.53
C THR A 150 -3.61 -17.58 -12.61
N VAL A 151 -2.57 -16.74 -12.45
CA VAL A 151 -2.71 -15.28 -12.51
C VAL A 151 -3.00 -14.84 -13.94
N LEU A 152 -2.25 -15.34 -14.92
CA LEU A 152 -2.43 -15.01 -16.33
C LEU A 152 -3.83 -15.40 -16.84
N ASN A 153 -4.33 -16.57 -16.47
CA ASN A 153 -5.68 -17.01 -16.82
C ASN A 153 -6.74 -16.11 -16.21
N LEU A 154 -6.59 -15.73 -14.92
CA LEU A 154 -7.51 -14.78 -14.29
C LEU A 154 -7.51 -13.43 -15.04
N LEU A 155 -6.34 -12.88 -15.33
CA LEU A 155 -6.22 -11.60 -16.05
C LEU A 155 -6.87 -11.72 -17.45
N GLY A 156 -6.65 -12.81 -18.16
CA GLY A 156 -7.31 -13.10 -19.44
C GLY A 156 -8.85 -13.18 -19.33
N ASP A 157 -9.36 -13.85 -18.29
CA ASP A 157 -10.80 -13.93 -18.01
C ASP A 157 -11.43 -12.55 -17.70
N LEU A 158 -10.64 -11.62 -17.16
CA LEU A 158 -11.03 -10.24 -16.91
C LEU A 158 -10.86 -9.32 -18.12
N GLY A 159 -10.35 -9.85 -19.24
CA GLY A 159 -10.09 -9.08 -20.46
C GLY A 159 -8.92 -8.11 -20.33
N VAL A 160 -7.90 -8.47 -19.54
CA VAL A 160 -6.64 -7.73 -19.46
C VAL A 160 -5.74 -8.16 -20.60
N GLU A 161 -5.39 -7.23 -21.48
CA GLU A 161 -4.48 -7.42 -22.60
C GLU A 161 -3.14 -6.78 -22.24
N MET A 162 -2.12 -7.59 -21.92
CA MET A 162 -0.83 -7.09 -21.44
C MET A 162 -0.11 -6.23 -22.48
N GLU A 163 -0.22 -6.58 -23.77
CA GLU A 163 0.37 -5.82 -24.89
C GLU A 163 -0.25 -4.42 -25.05
N ARG A 164 -1.47 -4.23 -24.53
CA ARG A 164 -2.17 -2.93 -24.58
C ARG A 164 -1.44 -1.85 -23.78
N PHE A 165 -0.74 -2.23 -22.71
CA PHE A 165 0.03 -1.28 -21.91
C PHE A 165 1.17 -0.63 -22.71
N GLU A 166 1.76 -1.32 -23.70
CA GLU A 166 2.79 -0.76 -24.56
C GLU A 166 2.36 0.53 -25.28
N SER A 167 1.10 0.58 -25.70
CA SER A 167 0.54 1.73 -26.42
C SER A 167 -0.21 2.71 -25.53
N ALA A 168 -0.46 2.34 -24.26
CA ALA A 168 -1.19 3.16 -23.31
C ALA A 168 -0.31 4.26 -22.68
N TYR A 169 1.01 4.04 -22.62
CA TYR A 169 1.94 4.97 -22.00
C TYR A 169 2.47 6.02 -22.97
N ASP A 170 2.54 7.26 -22.53
CA ASP A 170 3.26 8.34 -23.19
C ASP A 170 4.72 8.34 -22.70
N VAL A 171 5.55 7.49 -23.30
CA VAL A 171 6.95 7.27 -22.91
C VAL A 171 7.82 8.53 -23.01
N ASP A 172 7.41 9.50 -23.82
CA ASP A 172 8.15 10.76 -24.01
C ASP A 172 7.61 11.91 -23.14
N PHE A 173 6.60 11.69 -22.31
CA PHE A 173 5.95 12.74 -21.52
C PHE A 173 6.96 13.55 -20.69
N TYR A 174 7.72 12.87 -19.83
CA TYR A 174 8.68 13.54 -18.94
C TYR A 174 9.80 14.23 -19.73
N LYS A 175 10.29 13.61 -20.77
CA LYS A 175 11.32 14.19 -21.66
C LYS A 175 10.79 15.42 -22.39
N ARG A 176 9.60 15.32 -22.99
CA ARG A 176 8.95 16.41 -23.74
C ARG A 176 8.69 17.61 -22.83
N HIS A 177 8.30 17.37 -21.59
CA HIS A 177 8.05 18.41 -20.61
C HIS A 177 9.29 18.77 -19.77
N LYS A 178 10.46 18.16 -20.02
CA LYS A 178 11.72 18.40 -19.30
C LYS A 178 11.56 18.22 -17.78
N LEU A 179 10.88 17.14 -17.38
CA LEU A 179 10.68 16.78 -15.98
C LEU A 179 11.72 15.77 -15.55
N GLY A 180 12.34 15.98 -14.41
CA GLY A 180 13.42 15.16 -13.89
C GLY A 180 13.19 14.72 -12.45
N ALA A 181 14.15 13.95 -11.93
CA ALA A 181 14.17 13.49 -10.54
C ALA A 181 14.88 14.52 -9.65
N ALA A 182 14.31 14.74 -8.46
CA ALA A 182 14.78 15.75 -7.51
C ALA A 182 14.81 15.22 -6.06
N CYS A 183 15.43 15.99 -5.16
CA CYS A 183 15.29 15.87 -3.72
C CYS A 183 14.81 17.18 -3.14
N PHE A 184 13.77 17.15 -2.32
CA PHE A 184 13.27 18.32 -1.61
C PHE A 184 13.64 18.26 -0.14
N PHE A 185 14.45 19.20 0.29
CA PHE A 185 14.84 19.43 1.68
C PHE A 185 13.87 20.44 2.31
N ASN A 186 13.17 20.06 3.37
CA ASN A 186 12.24 20.97 4.04
C ASN A 186 12.93 21.79 5.14
N LYS A 187 12.46 23.01 5.33
CA LYS A 187 12.97 23.95 6.31
C LYS A 187 12.96 23.40 7.74
N ARG A 188 11.92 22.64 8.10
CA ARG A 188 11.77 22.08 9.47
C ARG A 188 12.90 21.14 9.84
N THR A 189 13.39 20.34 8.86
CA THR A 189 14.40 19.31 9.09
C THR A 189 15.82 19.80 8.76
N PHE A 190 15.97 20.61 7.69
CA PHE A 190 17.26 20.97 7.12
C PHE A 190 17.58 22.48 7.23
N GLY A 191 16.68 23.30 7.82
CA GLY A 191 16.90 24.71 8.05
C GLY A 191 16.38 25.64 6.95
N GLU A 192 16.25 25.15 5.72
CA GLU A 192 15.64 25.88 4.61
C GLU A 192 14.85 24.94 3.68
N ASP A 193 13.90 25.49 2.93
CA ASP A 193 13.22 24.80 1.86
C ASP A 193 14.08 24.86 0.61
N LYS A 194 14.53 23.70 0.12
CA LYS A 194 15.46 23.62 -1.00
C LYS A 194 15.15 22.44 -1.91
N LEU A 195 14.93 22.73 -3.18
CA LEU A 195 14.82 21.72 -4.22
C LEU A 195 16.17 21.56 -4.93
N VAL A 196 16.63 20.32 -5.03
CA VAL A 196 17.86 19.96 -5.75
C VAL A 196 17.51 18.92 -6.81
N MET A 197 17.88 19.19 -8.08
CA MET A 197 17.52 18.35 -9.21
C MET A 197 18.38 17.09 -9.31
N HIS A 198 18.39 16.29 -8.23
CA HIS A 198 19.02 15.00 -8.09
C HIS A 198 18.36 14.24 -6.94
N PRO A 199 17.96 12.95 -7.09
CA PRO A 199 17.26 12.20 -6.04
C PRO A 199 18.17 11.67 -4.93
N PHE A 200 19.47 11.58 -5.13
CA PHE A 200 20.52 11.06 -4.25
C PHE A 200 20.39 9.57 -3.89
N CYS A 201 19.51 8.85 -4.53
CA CYS A 201 19.37 7.40 -4.39
C CYS A 201 18.91 6.80 -5.71
N ASP A 202 19.20 5.54 -5.92
CA ASP A 202 18.65 4.78 -7.03
C ASP A 202 17.27 4.29 -6.61
N TYR A 203 16.25 5.08 -6.95
CA TYR A 203 14.87 4.65 -6.71
C TYR A 203 14.45 3.72 -7.84
N PRO A 204 14.26 2.41 -7.53
CA PRO A 204 13.98 1.44 -8.58
C PRO A 204 12.74 1.84 -9.36
N GLY A 205 12.86 1.85 -10.66
CA GLY A 205 11.76 1.84 -11.59
C GLY A 205 11.23 3.15 -12.09
N PHE A 206 11.08 4.10 -11.27
CA PHE A 206 10.46 5.32 -11.71
C PHE A 206 11.37 6.20 -12.55
N VAL A 207 12.65 6.10 -12.28
CA VAL A 207 13.61 7.11 -12.72
C VAL A 207 14.47 6.66 -13.87
N GLU A 208 14.80 5.37 -13.94
CA GLU A 208 15.84 4.88 -14.84
C GLU A 208 15.59 5.07 -16.33
N GLY A 209 14.37 5.07 -16.78
CA GLY A 209 14.08 5.28 -18.21
C GLY A 209 13.50 6.64 -18.54
N LEU A 210 12.89 7.31 -17.57
CA LEU A 210 11.97 8.41 -17.80
C LEU A 210 12.40 9.72 -17.22
N MET A 211 12.79 9.72 -15.94
CA MET A 211 13.18 10.89 -15.18
C MET A 211 14.62 10.74 -14.74
N ARG A 212 15.52 11.49 -15.36
CA ARG A 212 16.94 11.45 -15.01
C ARG A 212 17.30 12.63 -14.12
N PRO A 213 18.30 12.48 -13.23
CA PRO A 213 18.93 13.61 -12.57
C PRO A 213 19.39 14.63 -13.61
N THR A 214 19.21 15.91 -13.30
CA THR A 214 19.66 16.99 -14.18
C THR A 214 21.04 17.52 -13.84
N LEU A 215 21.55 17.16 -12.64
CA LEU A 215 22.83 17.62 -12.11
C LEU A 215 23.79 16.43 -11.89
N SER A 216 25.08 16.69 -11.96
CA SER A 216 26.10 15.78 -11.46
C SER A 216 26.06 15.69 -9.94
N TYR A 217 26.71 14.66 -9.35
CA TYR A 217 26.81 14.54 -7.88
C TYR A 217 27.46 15.78 -7.27
N GLU A 218 28.53 16.30 -7.89
CA GLU A 218 29.24 17.48 -7.41
C GLU A 218 28.35 18.73 -7.38
N GLU A 219 27.64 18.99 -8.46
CA GLU A 219 26.71 20.12 -8.57
C GLU A 219 25.54 20.00 -7.60
N ALA A 220 24.96 18.80 -7.53
CA ALA A 220 23.82 18.53 -6.67
C ALA A 220 24.17 18.67 -5.18
N VAL A 221 25.29 18.06 -4.74
CA VAL A 221 25.74 18.12 -3.35
C VAL A 221 26.01 19.56 -2.90
N GLN A 222 26.60 20.39 -3.76
CA GLN A 222 26.85 21.80 -3.44
C GLN A 222 25.56 22.59 -3.20
N GLN A 223 24.48 22.19 -3.83
CA GLN A 223 23.16 22.84 -3.67
C GLN A 223 22.39 22.36 -2.44
N THR A 224 22.83 21.28 -1.78
CA THR A 224 22.12 20.80 -0.58
C THR A 224 22.26 21.78 0.61
N PRO A 225 21.26 21.84 1.51
CA PRO A 225 21.35 22.64 2.73
C PRO A 225 22.11 21.92 3.86
N LEU A 226 23.05 21.05 3.51
CA LEU A 226 23.89 20.36 4.47
C LEU A 226 25.05 21.25 4.92
N SER A 227 25.65 20.92 6.07
CA SER A 227 26.91 21.50 6.50
C SER A 227 28.03 21.21 5.48
N GLU A 228 29.09 22.02 5.44
CA GLU A 228 30.23 21.73 4.56
C GLU A 228 30.80 20.33 4.78
N LYS A 229 30.89 19.89 6.05
CA LYS A 229 31.25 18.53 6.40
C LYS A 229 30.24 17.50 5.85
N GLY A 230 28.95 17.79 5.95
CA GLY A 230 27.90 16.94 5.39
C GLY A 230 28.00 16.82 3.88
N LYS A 231 28.26 17.92 3.18
CA LYS A 231 28.49 17.91 1.72
C LYS A 231 29.69 17.05 1.34
N GLU A 232 30.81 17.20 2.06
CA GLU A 232 32.00 16.38 1.83
C GLU A 232 31.70 14.89 2.04
N GLN A 233 31.02 14.54 3.15
CA GLN A 233 30.66 13.16 3.45
C GLN A 233 29.66 12.60 2.42
N LEU A 234 28.63 13.35 2.07
CA LEU A 234 27.62 12.94 1.07
C LEU A 234 28.30 12.68 -0.29
N LEU A 235 29.12 13.61 -0.76
CA LEU A 235 29.82 13.45 -2.04
C LEU A 235 30.74 12.22 -2.04
N ARG A 236 31.44 11.99 -0.93
CA ARG A 236 32.32 10.85 -0.76
C ARG A 236 31.57 9.52 -0.86
N VAL A 237 30.43 9.39 -0.17
CA VAL A 237 29.65 8.13 -0.21
C VAL A 237 28.94 7.94 -1.55
N LEU A 238 28.52 9.01 -2.23
CA LEU A 238 27.92 8.92 -3.56
C LEU A 238 28.91 8.51 -4.65
N LYS A 239 30.19 8.85 -4.49
CA LYS A 239 31.26 8.41 -5.42
C LYS A 239 31.60 6.94 -5.29
N GLY A 240 31.24 6.31 -4.18
CA GLY A 240 31.44 4.88 -3.94
C GLY A 240 32.92 4.45 -3.86
N GLY A 241 33.15 3.16 -4.04
CA GLY A 241 34.49 2.56 -4.06
C GLY A 241 35.17 2.45 -2.68
N GLN A 242 34.42 2.65 -1.59
CA GLN A 242 34.96 2.68 -0.23
C GLN A 242 34.46 1.55 0.67
N HIS A 243 33.75 0.58 0.11
CA HIS A 243 33.19 -0.55 0.87
C HIS A 243 34.31 -1.51 1.30
N VAL A 244 35.03 -1.15 2.36
CA VAL A 244 36.02 -2.05 2.96
C VAL A 244 35.39 -2.63 4.22
N LEU A 245 34.90 -3.86 4.13
CA LEU A 245 34.55 -4.65 5.32
C LEU A 245 35.76 -5.52 5.71
N ASN A 246 36.29 -5.28 6.89
CA ASN A 246 37.36 -6.10 7.45
C ASN A 246 36.77 -7.33 8.17
N VAL A 247 36.08 -8.17 7.37
CA VAL A 247 35.38 -9.39 7.82
C VAL A 247 35.91 -10.57 7.00
N PRO A 248 36.19 -11.74 7.61
CA PRO A 248 36.54 -12.95 6.87
C PRO A 248 35.51 -13.29 5.81
N LYS A 249 35.94 -13.77 4.64
CA LYS A 249 35.07 -14.04 3.50
C LYS A 249 33.92 -15.01 3.86
N GLU A 250 34.20 -16.00 4.69
CA GLU A 250 33.27 -17.00 5.18
C GLU A 250 32.20 -16.44 6.11
N GLU A 251 32.44 -15.29 6.75
CA GLU A 251 31.49 -14.61 7.66
C GLU A 251 30.80 -13.43 6.99
N LEU A 252 31.26 -13.04 5.80
CA LEU A 252 30.85 -11.79 5.16
C LEU A 252 29.34 -11.73 4.90
N GLN A 253 28.75 -12.83 4.41
CA GLN A 253 27.32 -12.90 4.09
C GLN A 253 26.44 -12.77 5.34
N ASP A 254 26.80 -13.46 6.42
CA ASP A 254 26.07 -13.35 7.68
C ASP A 254 26.23 -11.95 8.29
N TYR A 255 27.41 -11.36 8.14
CA TYR A 255 27.67 -10.00 8.59
C TYR A 255 26.76 -8.98 7.89
N ILE A 256 26.73 -8.97 6.55
CA ILE A 256 25.93 -7.99 5.79
C ILE A 256 24.41 -8.19 5.93
N ARG A 257 23.97 -9.39 6.28
CA ARG A 257 22.56 -9.69 6.57
C ARG A 257 22.12 -9.27 7.97
N SER A 258 23.04 -9.30 8.93
CA SER A 258 22.76 -9.06 10.36
C SER A 258 23.05 -7.64 10.84
N HIS A 259 23.89 -6.89 10.14
CA HIS A 259 24.28 -5.53 10.53
C HIS A 259 23.47 -4.48 9.78
N SER A 260 23.13 -3.38 10.48
CA SER A 260 22.36 -2.29 9.89
C SER A 260 23.20 -1.47 8.92
N TYR A 261 22.54 -0.95 7.88
CA TYR A 261 23.18 -0.04 6.94
C TYR A 261 23.58 1.30 7.61
N PHE A 262 22.82 1.71 8.61
CA PHE A 262 23.16 2.89 9.42
C PHE A 262 24.50 2.73 10.14
N ASP A 263 24.74 1.56 10.77
CA ASP A 263 26.01 1.27 11.41
C ASP A 263 27.15 1.19 10.41
N TYR A 264 26.90 0.65 9.22
CA TYR A 264 27.87 0.63 8.12
C TYR A 264 28.24 2.04 7.66
N LEU A 265 27.26 2.91 7.40
CA LEU A 265 27.53 4.31 7.07
C LEU A 265 28.34 5.01 8.14
N LYS A 266 27.99 4.80 9.40
CA LYS A 266 28.60 5.51 10.53
C LYS A 266 29.97 4.96 10.90
N ASN A 267 30.10 3.64 11.06
CA ASN A 267 31.29 3.01 11.66
C ASN A 267 32.31 2.57 10.59
N THR A 268 31.87 2.22 9.38
CA THR A 268 32.75 1.80 8.28
C THR A 268 33.07 2.96 7.35
N LEU A 269 32.03 3.69 6.89
CA LEU A 269 32.24 4.82 5.99
C LEU A 269 32.50 6.15 6.71
N GLY A 270 32.43 6.19 8.05
CA GLY A 270 32.75 7.38 8.84
C GLY A 270 31.79 8.56 8.60
N VAL A 271 30.53 8.28 8.32
CA VAL A 271 29.48 9.32 8.17
C VAL A 271 28.95 9.68 9.55
N ASP A 272 29.19 10.89 10.01
CA ASP A 272 28.73 11.39 11.31
C ASP A 272 27.91 12.68 11.21
N ASP A 273 27.77 13.27 10.02
CA ASP A 273 26.88 14.41 9.83
C ASP A 273 25.41 13.99 9.97
N PRO A 274 24.67 14.60 10.91
CA PRO A 274 23.30 14.20 11.20
C PRO A 274 22.33 14.43 10.03
N GLY A 275 22.61 15.40 9.17
CA GLY A 275 21.82 15.66 7.97
C GLY A 275 21.95 14.54 6.94
N VAL A 276 23.18 14.07 6.69
CA VAL A 276 23.46 12.94 5.79
C VAL A 276 22.83 11.65 6.32
N LEU A 277 23.00 11.34 7.62
CA LEU A 277 22.41 10.15 8.22
C LEU A 277 20.86 10.19 8.18
N ARG A 278 20.26 11.36 8.42
CA ARG A 278 18.82 11.53 8.32
C ARG A 278 18.33 11.36 6.87
N MET A 279 19.03 11.94 5.92
CA MET A 279 18.74 11.81 4.51
C MET A 279 18.80 10.33 4.07
N ALA A 280 19.87 9.62 4.40
CA ALA A 280 20.00 8.19 4.12
C ALA A 280 18.88 7.35 4.73
N ARG A 281 18.47 7.65 5.98
CA ARG A 281 17.37 6.96 6.65
C ARG A 281 16.04 7.15 5.94
N HIS A 282 15.75 8.37 5.51
CA HIS A 282 14.45 8.72 4.94
C HIS A 282 14.30 8.34 3.47
N THR A 283 15.36 8.41 2.67
CA THR A 283 15.31 8.01 1.25
C THR A 283 15.09 6.52 1.04
N ALA A 284 15.42 5.68 2.04
CA ALA A 284 15.24 4.24 1.97
C ALA A 284 13.84 3.75 2.44
N MET A 285 13.05 4.60 3.10
CA MET A 285 11.82 4.17 3.77
C MET A 285 10.74 3.70 2.80
N ASP A 286 10.54 4.41 1.69
CA ASP A 286 9.39 4.23 0.81
C ASP A 286 9.27 2.77 0.33
N TYR A 287 10.23 2.26 -0.41
CA TYR A 287 10.15 0.92 -1.00
C TYR A 287 10.73 -0.20 -0.11
N ALA A 288 11.62 0.13 0.81
CA ALA A 288 12.22 -0.86 1.69
C ALA A 288 11.38 -1.17 2.95
N GLY A 289 10.41 -0.32 3.25
CA GLY A 289 9.56 -0.43 4.44
C GLY A 289 10.33 -0.32 5.76
N SER A 290 11.54 0.24 5.73
CA SER A 290 12.43 0.36 6.90
C SER A 290 13.40 1.51 6.72
N GLY A 291 13.74 2.22 7.81
CA GLY A 291 14.88 3.13 7.82
C GLY A 291 16.20 2.35 7.82
N THR A 292 17.28 3.01 7.43
CA THR A 292 18.63 2.42 7.38
C THR A 292 19.11 1.85 8.72
N ASP A 293 18.55 2.31 9.83
CA ASP A 293 18.88 1.85 11.20
C ASP A 293 18.38 0.43 11.53
N VAL A 294 17.41 -0.07 10.76
CA VAL A 294 16.89 -1.45 10.89
C VAL A 294 16.92 -2.22 9.56
N MET A 295 17.46 -1.61 8.52
CA MET A 295 17.71 -2.23 7.23
C MET A 295 19.11 -2.86 7.24
N SER A 296 19.23 -4.11 6.79
CA SER A 296 20.55 -4.76 6.65
C SER A 296 21.36 -4.12 5.52
N ILE A 297 22.69 -4.28 5.58
CA ILE A 297 23.59 -3.84 4.51
C ILE A 297 23.18 -4.50 3.19
N SER A 298 22.94 -5.82 3.19
CA SER A 298 22.50 -6.55 2.00
C SER A 298 21.23 -5.93 1.38
N ARG A 299 20.21 -5.64 2.20
CA ARG A 299 18.98 -5.02 1.72
C ARG A 299 19.19 -3.60 1.20
N ALA A 300 20.05 -2.82 1.84
CA ALA A 300 20.36 -1.47 1.39
C ALA A 300 21.01 -1.46 0.01
N VAL A 301 21.98 -2.35 -0.22
CA VAL A 301 22.67 -2.50 -1.51
C VAL A 301 21.71 -2.94 -2.60
N THR A 302 20.92 -3.99 -2.34
CA THR A 302 19.95 -4.49 -3.33
C THR A 302 18.82 -3.51 -3.61
N SER A 303 18.60 -2.54 -2.73
CA SER A 303 17.57 -1.51 -2.87
C SER A 303 18.10 -0.17 -3.39
N GLY A 304 19.36 -0.05 -3.75
CA GLY A 304 19.96 1.21 -4.21
C GLY A 304 19.90 2.34 -3.17
N ALA A 305 20.04 2.01 -1.87
CA ALA A 305 20.00 3.01 -0.81
C ALA A 305 21.10 4.05 -0.99
N LEU A 306 20.85 5.29 -0.52
CA LEU A 306 21.80 6.39 -0.62
C LEU A 306 23.19 5.97 -0.15
N GLY A 307 24.19 6.12 -1.03
CA GLY A 307 25.58 5.80 -0.72
C GLY A 307 25.93 4.31 -0.74
N SER A 308 25.01 3.43 -1.14
CA SER A 308 25.35 2.04 -1.43
C SER A 308 26.12 1.96 -2.75
N ASP A 309 27.22 1.21 -2.76
CA ASP A 309 27.89 0.90 -4.02
C ASP A 309 26.99 -0.01 -4.88
N PRO A 310 27.13 0.01 -6.22
CA PRO A 310 26.42 -0.87 -7.10
C PRO A 310 26.60 -2.35 -6.72
N TYR A 311 25.59 -3.17 -6.99
CA TYR A 311 25.61 -4.61 -6.70
C TYR A 311 26.90 -5.31 -7.18
N GLU A 312 27.40 -4.93 -8.35
CA GLU A 312 28.64 -5.49 -8.91
C GLU A 312 29.84 -5.40 -7.95
N ALA A 313 29.86 -4.37 -7.09
CA ALA A 313 30.89 -4.23 -6.07
C ALA A 313 30.69 -5.21 -4.90
N TRP A 314 29.50 -5.75 -4.73
CA TRP A 314 29.10 -6.62 -3.63
C TRP A 314 28.83 -8.07 -4.06
N LYS A 315 28.97 -8.40 -5.33
CA LYS A 315 28.60 -9.71 -5.89
C LYS A 315 29.23 -10.92 -5.22
N ASP A 316 30.42 -10.75 -4.61
CA ASP A 316 31.07 -11.82 -3.86
C ASP A 316 30.53 -11.98 -2.43
N ALA A 317 29.72 -11.02 -1.96
CA ALA A 317 29.21 -10.96 -0.61
C ALA A 317 27.67 -11.12 -0.54
N ILE A 318 26.98 -10.78 -1.62
CA ILE A 318 25.51 -10.88 -1.70
C ILE A 318 25.17 -12.13 -2.50
N ASP A 319 24.34 -13.00 -1.91
CA ASP A 319 23.81 -14.19 -2.57
C ASP A 319 23.04 -13.78 -3.84
N GLU A 320 23.32 -14.47 -4.94
CA GLU A 320 22.62 -14.24 -6.21
C GLU A 320 21.10 -14.42 -6.06
N GLY A 321 20.66 -15.30 -5.16
CA GLY A 321 19.24 -15.46 -4.84
C GLY A 321 18.61 -14.23 -4.21
N ASP A 322 19.29 -13.57 -3.27
CA ASP A 322 18.83 -12.33 -2.63
C ASP A 322 18.76 -11.18 -3.65
N TYR A 323 19.70 -11.14 -4.59
CA TYR A 323 19.70 -10.16 -5.67
C TYR A 323 18.60 -10.45 -6.69
N GLN A 324 18.43 -11.72 -7.11
CA GLN A 324 17.42 -12.13 -8.08
C GLN A 324 15.98 -12.02 -7.54
N GLU A 325 15.79 -12.13 -6.24
CA GLU A 325 14.49 -11.83 -5.61
C GLU A 325 14.12 -10.36 -5.80
N TYR A 326 15.11 -9.52 -5.91
CA TYR A 326 14.96 -8.08 -6.05
C TYR A 326 14.98 -7.61 -7.50
N VAL A 327 15.91 -8.12 -8.29
CA VAL A 327 15.98 -7.93 -9.74
C VAL A 327 15.23 -9.08 -10.38
N ASN A 328 14.03 -8.82 -10.88
CA ASN A 328 13.20 -9.82 -11.52
C ASN A 328 14.01 -10.65 -12.52
N LYS A 329 13.89 -11.98 -12.47
CA LYS A 329 14.64 -12.97 -13.27
C LYS A 329 14.63 -12.72 -14.77
N ASP A 330 13.70 -11.93 -15.28
CA ASP A 330 13.53 -11.59 -16.69
C ASP A 330 14.20 -10.27 -17.11
N GLY A 331 15.21 -9.82 -16.37
CA GLY A 331 15.98 -8.64 -16.75
C GLY A 331 15.53 -7.36 -16.04
N GLY A 332 15.00 -7.52 -14.82
CA GLY A 332 14.54 -6.44 -13.95
C GLY A 332 13.06 -6.15 -14.12
N ALA A 333 12.45 -5.65 -13.08
CA ALA A 333 11.08 -5.11 -13.13
C ALA A 333 10.93 -4.06 -14.25
N TYR A 334 12.03 -3.68 -14.85
CA TYR A 334 12.19 -2.60 -15.80
C TYR A 334 12.72 -3.15 -17.11
N ASN A 335 11.80 -3.55 -17.95
CA ASN A 335 12.10 -3.82 -19.34
C ASN A 335 12.56 -2.52 -19.98
N VAL A 336 13.75 -2.50 -20.58
CA VAL A 336 14.27 -1.35 -21.32
C VAL A 336 13.31 -0.93 -22.44
N LYS A 337 12.47 -1.85 -22.90
CA LYS A 337 11.43 -1.58 -23.91
C LYS A 337 10.20 -0.90 -23.28
N TYR A 338 9.92 -1.19 -21.99
CA TYR A 338 8.84 -0.58 -21.21
C TYR A 338 9.43 -0.06 -19.92
N PRO A 339 9.79 1.22 -19.88
CA PRO A 339 10.40 1.83 -18.71
C PRO A 339 9.38 2.09 -17.58
N PHE A 340 8.14 1.61 -17.71
CA PHE A 340 7.07 1.76 -16.72
C PHE A 340 6.67 0.41 -16.14
N ILE A 341 6.16 0.46 -14.92
CA ILE A 341 5.45 -0.65 -14.32
C ILE A 341 4.03 -0.62 -14.88
N GLU A 342 3.56 -1.72 -15.46
CA GLU A 342 2.24 -1.80 -16.05
C GLU A 342 1.17 -1.55 -14.99
N HIS A 343 0.30 -0.58 -15.20
CA HIS A 343 -0.86 -0.31 -14.35
C HIS A 343 -1.99 0.41 -15.10
N TYR A 344 -3.19 0.26 -14.61
CA TYR A 344 -4.35 1.04 -15.03
C TYR A 344 -4.31 2.45 -14.41
N PRO A 345 -5.06 3.43 -14.94
CA PRO A 345 -5.12 4.79 -14.40
C PRO A 345 -5.54 4.90 -12.92
N ASP A 346 -6.14 3.87 -12.36
CA ASP A 346 -6.50 3.73 -10.96
C ASP A 346 -5.77 2.56 -10.28
N GLY A 347 -4.67 2.13 -10.86
CA GLY A 347 -3.89 1.00 -10.38
C GLY A 347 -4.67 -0.32 -10.43
N ASN A 348 -4.39 -1.20 -9.49
CA ASN A 348 -5.06 -2.50 -9.36
C ASN A 348 -6.55 -2.40 -8.95
N ALA A 349 -7.08 -1.19 -8.72
CA ALA A 349 -8.52 -1.00 -8.49
C ALA A 349 -9.34 -1.46 -9.70
N THR A 350 -8.85 -1.26 -10.94
CA THR A 350 -9.50 -1.80 -12.13
C THR A 350 -9.60 -3.33 -12.07
N ILE A 351 -8.61 -4.06 -11.56
CA ILE A 351 -8.68 -5.53 -11.40
C ILE A 351 -9.74 -5.92 -10.35
N ALA A 352 -9.78 -5.23 -9.21
CA ALA A 352 -10.82 -5.45 -8.19
C ALA A 352 -12.22 -5.19 -8.76
N ARG A 353 -12.38 -4.12 -9.52
CA ARG A 353 -13.63 -3.74 -10.19
C ARG A 353 -14.02 -4.77 -11.26
N SER A 354 -13.07 -5.26 -12.04
CA SER A 354 -13.30 -6.32 -13.03
C SER A 354 -13.80 -7.61 -12.40
N LEU A 355 -13.22 -8.03 -11.26
CA LEU A 355 -13.69 -9.18 -10.49
C LEU A 355 -15.13 -8.99 -10.02
N VAL A 356 -15.46 -7.82 -9.45
CA VAL A 356 -16.84 -7.51 -9.01
C VAL A 356 -17.79 -7.47 -10.20
N LYS A 357 -17.41 -6.84 -11.32
CA LYS A 357 -18.22 -6.80 -12.55
C LYS A 357 -18.50 -8.19 -13.08
N LYS A 358 -17.49 -9.06 -13.10
CA LYS A 358 -17.61 -10.44 -13.57
C LYS A 358 -18.62 -11.25 -12.75
N MET A 359 -18.63 -11.06 -11.43
CA MET A 359 -19.53 -11.76 -10.50
C MET A 359 -20.90 -11.07 -10.35
N ILE A 360 -20.98 -9.76 -10.59
CA ILE A 360 -22.21 -8.93 -10.47
C ILE A 360 -22.37 -8.11 -11.77
N PRO A 361 -22.80 -8.73 -12.88
CA PRO A 361 -22.81 -8.09 -14.19
C PRO A 361 -23.63 -6.80 -14.28
N ASN A 362 -24.67 -6.66 -13.46
CA ASN A 362 -25.56 -5.49 -13.46
C ASN A 362 -25.00 -4.26 -12.73
N ILE A 363 -23.77 -4.33 -12.19
CA ILE A 363 -23.19 -3.22 -11.42
C ILE A 363 -22.86 -1.99 -12.28
N GLY A 364 -22.61 -2.17 -13.56
CA GLY A 364 -22.28 -1.09 -14.49
C GLY A 364 -21.98 -1.60 -15.91
N PRO A 365 -21.77 -0.70 -16.87
CA PRO A 365 -21.41 -1.06 -18.25
C PRO A 365 -19.96 -1.55 -18.38
N GLY A 366 -19.63 -2.12 -19.55
CA GLY A 366 -18.30 -2.66 -19.88
C GLY A 366 -18.17 -4.14 -19.53
N GLU A 367 -17.35 -4.88 -20.29
CA GLU A 367 -17.14 -6.31 -20.12
C GLU A 367 -15.65 -6.66 -19.87
N SER A 368 -14.72 -5.86 -20.40
CA SER A 368 -13.27 -6.01 -20.18
C SER A 368 -12.74 -5.02 -19.15
N ALA A 369 -11.56 -5.30 -18.64
CA ALA A 369 -10.86 -4.41 -17.70
C ALA A 369 -10.66 -2.99 -18.26
N GLU A 370 -10.33 -2.85 -19.55
CA GLU A 370 -10.18 -1.54 -20.19
C GLU A 370 -11.52 -0.81 -20.31
N GLU A 371 -12.60 -1.51 -20.70
CA GLU A 371 -13.92 -0.89 -20.88
C GLU A 371 -14.53 -0.34 -19.58
N ILE A 372 -14.16 -0.89 -18.43
CA ILE A 372 -14.67 -0.43 -17.13
C ILE A 372 -13.87 0.70 -16.49
N VAL A 373 -12.74 1.12 -17.09
CA VAL A 373 -11.89 2.19 -16.52
C VAL A 373 -12.71 3.44 -16.18
N LEU A 374 -13.59 3.90 -17.09
CA LEU A 374 -14.47 5.04 -16.84
C LEU A 374 -15.87 4.66 -16.37
N SER A 375 -16.16 3.37 -16.20
CA SER A 375 -17.48 2.91 -15.79
C SER A 375 -17.83 3.34 -14.36
N ARG A 376 -18.96 4.01 -14.17
CA ARG A 376 -19.47 4.31 -12.84
C ARG A 376 -20.34 3.14 -12.34
N PHE A 377 -19.90 2.47 -11.30
CA PHE A 377 -20.60 1.34 -10.71
C PHE A 377 -21.76 1.78 -9.83
N ASN A 378 -22.88 1.05 -9.92
CA ASN A 378 -24.00 1.21 -9.02
C ASN A 378 -23.84 0.32 -7.77
N TYR A 379 -23.39 0.89 -6.67
CA TYR A 379 -23.16 0.17 -5.42
C TYR A 379 -24.44 -0.41 -4.79
N ALA A 380 -25.62 0.04 -5.18
CA ALA A 380 -26.86 -0.59 -4.74
C ALA A 380 -27.04 -2.03 -5.27
N GLU A 381 -26.27 -2.42 -6.28
CA GLU A 381 -26.29 -3.78 -6.85
C GLU A 381 -25.45 -4.80 -6.03
N ILE A 382 -24.46 -4.36 -5.23
CA ILE A 382 -23.43 -5.28 -4.71
C ILE A 382 -23.90 -6.25 -3.62
N ASP A 383 -24.95 -5.92 -2.85
CA ASP A 383 -25.48 -6.80 -1.78
C ASP A 383 -26.97 -7.15 -2.01
N LYS A 384 -27.44 -7.20 -3.26
CA LYS A 384 -28.83 -7.61 -3.56
C LYS A 384 -29.06 -9.09 -3.24
N PRO A 385 -30.17 -9.45 -2.59
CA PRO A 385 -30.49 -10.85 -2.27
C PRO A 385 -30.61 -11.77 -3.49
N SER A 386 -30.88 -11.19 -4.68
CA SER A 386 -30.98 -11.93 -5.93
C SER A 386 -29.63 -12.36 -6.50
N ASN A 387 -28.53 -11.76 -6.06
CA ASN A 387 -27.20 -12.09 -6.56
C ASN A 387 -26.68 -13.39 -5.96
N SER A 388 -25.98 -14.20 -6.76
CA SER A 388 -25.24 -15.36 -6.27
C SER A 388 -24.01 -14.95 -5.47
N VAL A 389 -23.31 -13.88 -5.88
CA VAL A 389 -22.24 -13.25 -5.10
C VAL A 389 -22.71 -11.92 -4.54
N ARG A 390 -22.50 -11.73 -3.26
CA ARG A 390 -22.87 -10.50 -2.55
C ARG A 390 -21.65 -9.92 -1.84
N VAL A 391 -21.47 -8.62 -1.91
CA VAL A 391 -20.41 -7.89 -1.19
C VAL A 391 -21.06 -6.98 -0.15
N ARG A 392 -20.87 -7.29 1.11
CA ARG A 392 -21.42 -6.53 2.24
C ARG A 392 -20.33 -5.69 2.86
N LEU A 393 -20.36 -4.40 2.56
CA LEU A 393 -19.43 -3.39 3.06
C LEU A 393 -19.74 -2.98 4.49
N ASN A 394 -18.82 -2.25 5.14
CA ASN A 394 -18.92 -1.78 6.52
C ASN A 394 -19.21 -2.91 7.52
N SER A 395 -18.73 -4.11 7.24
CA SER A 395 -19.04 -5.35 7.95
C SER A 395 -17.79 -5.99 8.51
N THR A 396 -17.46 -5.64 9.74
CA THR A 396 -16.25 -6.15 10.42
C THR A 396 -16.51 -7.51 11.04
N VAL A 397 -15.88 -8.55 10.52
CA VAL A 397 -15.95 -9.90 11.12
C VAL A 397 -15.21 -9.91 12.46
N VAL A 398 -15.88 -10.41 13.49
CA VAL A 398 -15.36 -10.45 14.87
C VAL A 398 -15.30 -11.87 15.45
N ASN A 399 -15.97 -12.85 14.83
CA ASN A 399 -15.89 -14.25 15.22
C ASN A 399 -16.18 -15.18 14.04
N VAL A 400 -15.36 -16.23 13.89
CA VAL A 400 -15.52 -17.31 12.91
C VAL A 400 -15.33 -18.63 13.65
N GLN A 401 -16.36 -19.46 13.70
CA GLN A 401 -16.37 -20.66 14.50
C GLN A 401 -17.15 -21.78 13.80
N HIS A 402 -16.63 -23.00 13.82
CA HIS A 402 -17.38 -24.17 13.36
C HIS A 402 -18.65 -24.37 14.17
N ALA A 403 -19.71 -24.82 13.51
CA ALA A 403 -20.97 -25.18 14.18
C ALA A 403 -20.87 -26.57 14.81
N GLY A 404 -19.90 -26.76 15.69
CA GLY A 404 -19.56 -28.03 16.34
C GLY A 404 -18.08 -28.38 16.20
N ASP A 405 -17.73 -29.67 16.26
CA ASP A 405 -16.34 -30.13 16.12
C ASP A 405 -15.79 -29.79 14.72
N PRO A 406 -14.64 -29.14 14.63
CA PRO A 406 -14.04 -28.69 13.34
C PRO A 406 -13.85 -29.83 12.31
N ASN A 407 -13.63 -31.06 12.78
CA ASN A 407 -13.41 -32.21 11.90
C ASN A 407 -14.68 -32.77 11.27
N SER A 408 -15.85 -32.45 11.85
CA SER A 408 -17.15 -33.02 11.44
C SER A 408 -18.25 -32.01 11.19
N ALA A 409 -18.00 -30.72 11.49
CA ALA A 409 -18.99 -29.66 11.30
C ALA A 409 -19.36 -29.50 9.82
N SER A 410 -20.65 -29.37 9.53
CA SER A 410 -21.18 -29.08 8.20
C SER A 410 -21.12 -27.59 7.84
N ASP A 411 -21.12 -26.73 8.85
CA ASP A 411 -21.24 -25.29 8.72
C ASP A 411 -20.24 -24.56 9.61
N VAL A 412 -19.95 -23.32 9.21
CA VAL A 412 -19.19 -22.33 9.97
C VAL A 412 -20.09 -21.12 10.25
N LEU A 413 -20.10 -20.67 11.49
CA LEU A 413 -20.81 -19.49 11.96
C LEU A 413 -19.88 -18.27 11.84
N VAL A 414 -20.31 -17.24 11.14
CA VAL A 414 -19.54 -16.01 10.97
C VAL A 414 -20.33 -14.86 11.58
N SER A 415 -19.77 -14.27 12.65
CA SER A 415 -20.36 -13.10 13.31
C SER A 415 -19.61 -11.83 12.90
N TYR A 416 -20.35 -10.79 12.55
CA TYR A 416 -19.81 -9.51 12.13
C TYR A 416 -20.58 -8.33 12.71
N ILE A 417 -19.92 -7.19 12.77
CA ILE A 417 -20.51 -5.92 13.21
C ILE A 417 -20.78 -5.07 11.98
N ASN A 418 -21.99 -4.64 11.82
CA ASN A 418 -22.43 -3.66 10.84
C ASN A 418 -23.38 -2.69 11.54
N ASP A 419 -23.17 -1.39 11.36
CA ASP A 419 -23.96 -0.36 12.05
C ASP A 419 -24.11 -0.61 13.57
N ASN A 420 -23.00 -0.93 14.23
CA ASN A 420 -22.92 -1.23 15.66
C ASN A 420 -23.81 -2.37 16.14
N LYS A 421 -24.40 -3.13 15.26
CA LYS A 421 -25.22 -4.30 15.55
C LYS A 421 -24.45 -5.56 15.20
N SER A 422 -24.63 -6.57 16.02
CA SER A 422 -24.04 -7.89 15.79
C SER A 422 -24.98 -8.74 14.95
N TYR A 423 -24.43 -9.30 13.87
CA TYR A 423 -25.11 -10.22 12.97
C TYR A 423 -24.34 -11.53 12.86
N GLN A 424 -25.04 -12.61 12.56
CA GLN A 424 -24.44 -13.91 12.30
C GLN A 424 -25.06 -14.54 11.05
N VAL A 425 -24.19 -15.06 10.18
CA VAL A 425 -24.55 -15.85 8.99
C VAL A 425 -23.91 -17.24 9.08
N LYS A 426 -24.37 -18.16 8.23
CA LYS A 426 -23.80 -19.49 8.06
C LYS A 426 -23.14 -19.63 6.69
N GLY A 427 -21.96 -20.26 6.66
CA GLY A 427 -21.28 -20.73 5.46
C GLY A 427 -20.94 -22.20 5.53
N LYS A 428 -21.00 -22.93 4.41
CA LYS A 428 -20.48 -24.30 4.32
C LYS A 428 -18.96 -24.33 4.34
N GLY A 429 -18.32 -23.25 3.88
CA GLY A 429 -16.89 -23.01 3.95
C GLY A 429 -16.60 -21.53 4.21
N VAL A 430 -15.41 -21.25 4.71
CA VAL A 430 -14.94 -19.87 4.94
C VAL A 430 -13.52 -19.70 4.40
N VAL A 431 -13.29 -18.62 3.64
CA VAL A 431 -11.96 -18.17 3.24
C VAL A 431 -11.59 -16.93 4.07
N MET A 432 -10.50 -17.04 4.83
CA MET A 432 -9.92 -15.94 5.57
C MET A 432 -8.98 -15.15 4.65
N ALA A 433 -9.52 -14.14 3.98
CA ALA A 433 -8.80 -13.24 3.06
C ALA A 433 -8.44 -11.89 3.70
N CYS A 434 -8.63 -11.76 5.02
CA CYS A 434 -8.21 -10.62 5.82
C CYS A 434 -6.71 -10.70 6.18
N TYR A 435 -6.18 -9.65 6.81
CA TYR A 435 -4.82 -9.70 7.36
C TYR A 435 -4.63 -10.91 8.25
N ASN A 436 -3.63 -11.75 7.93
CA ASN A 436 -3.45 -13.02 8.62
C ASN A 436 -3.16 -12.84 10.13
N MET A 437 -2.57 -11.73 10.53
CA MET A 437 -2.35 -11.39 11.94
C MET A 437 -3.67 -11.19 12.72
N MET A 438 -4.80 -10.97 12.05
CA MET A 438 -6.11 -10.83 12.70
C MET A 438 -6.78 -12.18 13.00
N ILE A 439 -6.41 -13.25 12.31
CA ILE A 439 -7.03 -14.57 12.41
C ILE A 439 -7.06 -15.09 13.84
N PRO A 440 -5.96 -15.04 14.64
CA PRO A 440 -5.97 -15.47 16.04
C PRO A 440 -6.96 -14.74 16.96
N HIS A 441 -7.40 -13.56 16.54
CA HIS A 441 -8.35 -12.77 17.33
C HIS A 441 -9.80 -13.11 17.02
N ILE A 442 -10.08 -13.66 15.84
CA ILE A 442 -11.44 -13.89 15.34
C ILE A 442 -11.79 -15.37 15.15
N VAL A 443 -10.80 -16.28 15.18
CA VAL A 443 -10.99 -17.74 15.14
C VAL A 443 -10.57 -18.32 16.50
N PRO A 444 -11.50 -18.49 17.46
CA PRO A 444 -11.15 -18.83 18.85
C PRO A 444 -10.55 -20.23 19.01
N ASP A 445 -10.95 -21.18 18.16
CA ASP A 445 -10.55 -22.60 18.27
C ASP A 445 -9.36 -22.94 17.35
N LEU A 446 -8.61 -21.93 16.92
CA LEU A 446 -7.45 -22.12 16.04
C LEU A 446 -6.40 -23.03 16.70
N PRO A 447 -5.80 -24.02 15.99
CA PRO A 447 -4.71 -24.83 16.51
C PRO A 447 -3.56 -23.98 17.04
N ALA A 448 -3.00 -24.34 18.20
CA ALA A 448 -1.99 -23.53 18.90
C ALA A 448 -0.75 -23.21 18.05
N GLU A 449 -0.28 -24.15 17.22
CA GLU A 449 0.85 -23.92 16.31
C GLU A 449 0.51 -22.91 15.21
N GLN A 450 -0.72 -22.95 14.71
CA GLN A 450 -1.22 -22.04 13.70
C GLN A 450 -1.43 -20.63 14.29
N ASP A 451 -2.03 -20.55 15.49
CA ASP A 451 -2.14 -19.29 16.26
C ASP A 451 -0.76 -18.64 16.46
N ALA A 452 0.21 -19.42 16.93
CA ALA A 452 1.58 -18.92 17.14
C ALA A 452 2.25 -18.45 15.82
N ALA A 453 1.96 -19.12 14.70
CA ALA A 453 2.49 -18.72 13.39
C ALA A 453 1.96 -17.34 12.95
N PHE A 454 0.67 -17.08 13.15
CA PHE A 454 0.07 -15.79 12.80
C PHE A 454 0.48 -14.64 13.73
N ARG A 455 0.65 -14.92 15.04
CA ARG A 455 1.06 -13.88 16.01
C ARG A 455 2.49 -13.37 15.80
N ARG A 456 3.32 -14.09 15.04
CA ARG A 456 4.67 -13.61 14.64
C ARG A 456 4.64 -12.64 13.49
N LEU A 457 3.53 -12.53 12.78
CA LEU A 457 3.43 -11.65 11.61
C LEU A 457 3.43 -10.19 12.03
N SER A 458 4.04 -9.37 11.19
CA SER A 458 4.03 -7.92 11.31
C SER A 458 3.77 -7.29 9.95
N LYS A 459 3.31 -6.04 9.98
CA LYS A 459 3.06 -5.29 8.75
C LYS A 459 3.61 -3.88 8.87
N VAL A 460 4.17 -3.42 7.78
CA VAL A 460 4.61 -2.03 7.61
C VAL A 460 3.40 -1.12 7.48
N VAL A 461 3.54 0.11 7.91
CA VAL A 461 2.55 1.16 7.67
C VAL A 461 2.74 1.70 6.25
N LEU A 462 1.65 1.98 5.54
CA LEU A 462 1.68 2.51 4.19
C LEU A 462 0.65 3.64 4.07
N GLN A 463 1.00 4.68 3.33
CA GLN A 463 0.09 5.78 3.02
C GLN A 463 0.27 6.22 1.58
N TYR A 464 -0.83 6.23 0.86
CA TYR A 464 -0.95 6.79 -0.49
C TYR A 464 -1.89 8.00 -0.45
N THR A 465 -1.36 9.16 -0.79
CA THR A 465 -2.13 10.39 -0.85
C THR A 465 -2.18 10.85 -2.30
N THR A 466 -3.38 11.12 -2.79
CA THR A 466 -3.61 11.72 -4.10
C THR A 466 -4.13 13.13 -3.93
N VAL A 467 -3.47 14.09 -4.58
CA VAL A 467 -3.82 15.51 -4.55
C VAL A 467 -4.25 15.93 -5.95
N GLY A 468 -5.53 16.25 -6.10
CA GLY A 468 -6.07 16.79 -7.35
C GLY A 468 -5.66 18.26 -7.51
N LEU A 469 -4.89 18.55 -8.55
CA LEU A 469 -4.44 19.90 -8.90
C LEU A 469 -5.22 20.42 -10.11
N ARG A 470 -5.61 21.70 -10.08
CA ARG A 470 -6.29 22.37 -11.21
C ARG A 470 -5.39 22.57 -12.42
N ASN A 471 -4.10 22.59 -12.19
CA ASN A 471 -3.03 22.72 -13.20
C ASN A 471 -1.72 22.22 -12.61
N TRP A 472 -0.72 21.98 -13.47
CA TRP A 472 0.62 21.59 -13.03
C TRP A 472 1.72 22.53 -13.53
N ARG A 473 1.41 23.84 -13.66
CA ARG A 473 2.34 24.89 -14.08
C ARG A 473 3.56 24.97 -13.18
N ALA A 474 3.37 24.85 -11.87
CA ALA A 474 4.47 24.86 -10.90
C ALA A 474 5.40 23.65 -11.04
N ILE A 475 4.84 22.47 -11.32
CA ILE A 475 5.62 21.26 -11.66
C ILE A 475 6.45 21.49 -12.92
N LYS A 476 5.85 22.08 -13.95
CA LYS A 476 6.52 22.42 -15.20
C LYS A 476 7.63 23.44 -15.01
N GLU A 477 7.40 24.46 -14.20
CA GLU A 477 8.38 25.52 -13.91
C GLU A 477 9.58 24.98 -13.13
N THR A 478 9.35 24.16 -12.12
CA THR A 478 10.42 23.52 -11.33
C THR A 478 11.13 22.40 -12.07
N GLY A 479 10.50 21.83 -13.11
CA GLY A 479 11.03 20.68 -13.85
C GLY A 479 11.01 19.36 -13.08
N ILE A 480 10.18 19.25 -12.04
CA ILE A 480 10.07 18.03 -11.21
C ILE A 480 9.11 17.05 -11.84
N GLY A 481 9.56 15.85 -12.15
CA GLY A 481 8.66 14.70 -12.40
C GLY A 481 8.38 13.93 -11.13
N MET A 482 9.43 13.73 -10.32
CA MET A 482 9.37 13.07 -9.01
C MET A 482 10.42 13.67 -8.08
N ALA A 483 10.10 13.74 -6.79
CA ALA A 483 11.05 14.17 -5.75
C ALA A 483 11.07 13.21 -4.56
N MET A 484 12.27 12.88 -4.10
CA MET A 484 12.49 12.32 -2.77
C MET A 484 12.41 13.46 -1.75
N CYS A 485 11.73 13.24 -0.63
CA CYS A 485 11.42 14.30 0.33
C CYS A 485 11.81 13.90 1.77
N PRO A 486 13.12 13.72 2.06
CA PRO A 486 13.57 13.32 3.39
C PRO A 486 13.12 14.32 4.45
N GLY A 487 12.62 13.83 5.58
CA GLY A 487 12.13 14.66 6.68
C GLY A 487 10.68 15.11 6.57
N ASN A 488 9.98 14.84 5.49
CA ASN A 488 8.54 15.05 5.35
C ASN A 488 7.74 13.79 5.77
N ILE A 489 6.45 13.96 6.02
CA ILE A 489 5.54 12.81 6.20
C ILE A 489 5.49 12.02 4.88
N HIS A 490 5.29 12.71 3.76
CA HIS A 490 5.34 12.11 2.44
C HIS A 490 6.78 12.10 1.93
N GLN A 491 7.35 10.91 1.78
CA GLN A 491 8.76 10.73 1.42
C GLN A 491 9.00 10.81 -0.09
N VAL A 492 7.97 10.55 -0.89
CA VAL A 492 8.03 10.66 -2.35
C VAL A 492 6.84 11.47 -2.83
N VAL A 493 7.10 12.41 -3.72
CA VAL A 493 6.08 13.25 -4.37
C VAL A 493 6.35 13.24 -5.87
N GLY A 494 5.32 12.98 -6.67
CA GLY A 494 5.50 12.98 -8.12
C GLY A 494 4.18 12.94 -8.88
N MET A 495 4.26 13.21 -10.17
CA MET A 495 3.17 12.93 -11.08
C MET A 495 3.07 11.41 -11.27
N ASP A 496 1.86 10.92 -11.47
CA ASP A 496 1.62 9.53 -11.81
C ASP A 496 2.18 9.19 -13.20
N TYR A 497 2.24 7.91 -13.52
CA TYR A 497 2.63 7.46 -14.85
C TYR A 497 1.67 7.98 -15.93
N PRO A 498 2.19 8.43 -17.07
CA PRO A 498 1.38 9.03 -18.13
C PRO A 498 0.64 7.96 -18.94
N VAL A 499 -0.31 7.26 -18.30
CA VAL A 499 -1.11 6.21 -18.91
C VAL A 499 -2.48 6.73 -19.37
N SER A 500 -2.86 6.40 -20.61
CA SER A 500 -4.17 6.72 -21.19
C SER A 500 -4.80 5.43 -21.70
N MET A 501 -5.95 5.02 -21.11
CA MET A 501 -6.56 3.72 -21.37
C MET A 501 -8.06 3.76 -21.08
N GLY A 502 -8.84 3.00 -21.82
CA GLY A 502 -10.28 2.85 -21.58
C GLY A 502 -11.07 4.16 -21.67
N GLY A 503 -10.65 5.08 -22.53
CA GLY A 503 -11.23 6.40 -22.66
C GLY A 503 -10.75 7.44 -21.64
N TYR A 504 -9.97 7.01 -20.64
CA TYR A 504 -9.25 7.95 -19.77
C TYR A 504 -8.06 8.54 -20.50
N GLU A 505 -7.94 9.86 -20.45
CA GLU A 505 -6.81 10.59 -21.00
C GLU A 505 -5.97 11.20 -19.86
N TYR A 506 -4.69 10.87 -19.83
CA TYR A 506 -3.74 11.51 -18.94
C TYR A 506 -3.62 13.01 -19.25
N THR A 507 -3.15 13.80 -18.28
CA THR A 507 -2.92 15.24 -18.48
C THR A 507 -1.94 15.49 -19.64
N LYS A 508 -2.18 16.51 -20.45
CA LYS A 508 -1.38 16.77 -21.69
C LYS A 508 -0.57 18.06 -21.60
N THR A 509 -1.14 19.09 -20.99
CA THR A 509 -0.52 20.43 -20.91
C THR A 509 -0.49 20.92 -19.46
N PRO A 510 0.44 21.83 -19.10
CA PRO A 510 0.53 22.39 -17.76
C PRO A 510 -0.73 23.10 -17.25
N ASP A 511 -1.65 23.43 -18.14
CA ASP A 511 -2.92 24.08 -17.82
C ASP A 511 -4.03 23.08 -17.49
N ASP A 512 -3.81 21.80 -17.80
CA ASP A 512 -4.80 20.74 -17.52
C ASP A 512 -4.77 20.34 -16.05
N PRO A 513 -5.89 19.87 -15.49
CA PRO A 513 -5.89 19.21 -14.19
C PRO A 513 -5.01 17.95 -14.19
N CYS A 514 -4.41 17.66 -13.03
CA CYS A 514 -3.68 16.41 -12.82
C CYS A 514 -3.86 15.88 -11.41
N VAL A 515 -3.39 14.66 -11.16
CA VAL A 515 -3.22 14.10 -9.83
C VAL A 515 -1.74 14.07 -9.49
N LEU A 516 -1.40 14.59 -8.31
CA LEU A 516 -0.09 14.46 -7.72
C LEU A 516 -0.14 13.34 -6.69
N HIS A 517 0.78 12.40 -6.79
CA HIS A 517 0.93 11.29 -5.86
C HIS A 517 1.95 11.63 -4.79
N MET A 518 1.57 11.43 -3.53
CA MET A 518 2.41 11.65 -2.37
C MET A 518 2.43 10.37 -1.54
N ARG A 519 3.56 9.67 -1.53
CA ARG A 519 3.71 8.36 -0.88
C ARG A 519 4.49 8.44 0.41
N SER A 520 4.15 7.56 1.34
CA SER A 520 4.80 7.43 2.62
C SER A 520 4.78 5.99 3.12
N VAL A 521 5.93 5.53 3.59
CA VAL A 521 6.07 4.31 4.38
C VAL A 521 6.67 4.72 5.73
N PRO A 522 5.85 5.27 6.64
CA PRO A 522 6.37 5.83 7.88
C PRO A 522 6.93 4.73 8.78
N VAL A 523 8.08 5.00 9.40
CA VAL A 523 8.66 4.19 10.47
C VAL A 523 8.74 4.99 11.76
N GLY A 524 8.97 4.33 12.89
CA GLY A 524 9.13 4.99 14.18
C GLY A 524 10.29 5.99 14.18
N GLU A 525 10.21 7.02 15.01
CA GLU A 525 11.26 8.05 15.15
C GLU A 525 12.42 7.58 16.04
N THR A 526 12.20 6.54 16.85
CA THR A 526 13.22 6.00 17.75
C THR A 526 14.26 5.21 16.96
N VAL A 527 15.37 5.86 16.63
CA VAL A 527 16.49 5.27 15.87
C VAL A 527 17.07 4.08 16.64
N GLY A 528 17.26 2.95 15.96
CA GLY A 528 17.80 1.71 16.54
C GLY A 528 16.82 0.90 17.37
N ALA A 529 15.56 1.34 17.52
CA ALA A 529 14.52 0.49 18.12
C ALA A 529 14.24 -0.74 17.24
N PRO A 530 13.85 -1.88 17.81
CA PRO A 530 13.47 -3.04 17.03
C PRO A 530 12.45 -2.72 15.95
N ARG A 531 12.59 -3.30 14.77
CA ARG A 531 11.74 -3.02 13.59
C ARG A 531 10.24 -3.07 13.88
N VAL A 532 9.79 -4.08 14.64
CA VAL A 532 8.37 -4.22 15.01
C VAL A 532 7.88 -3.07 15.89
N GLU A 533 8.73 -2.57 16.79
CA GLU A 533 8.39 -1.42 17.63
C GLU A 533 8.31 -0.13 16.80
N GLN A 534 9.21 0.06 15.84
CA GLN A 534 9.12 1.20 14.91
C GLN A 534 7.82 1.17 14.09
N PHE A 535 7.39 0.00 13.62
CA PHE A 535 6.10 -0.14 12.91
C PHE A 535 4.91 0.16 13.82
N ARG A 536 4.99 -0.24 15.08
CA ARG A 536 3.94 0.06 16.06
C ARG A 536 3.85 1.55 16.34
N GLU A 537 4.98 2.21 16.58
CA GLU A 537 5.07 3.66 16.77
C GLU A 537 4.50 4.42 15.56
N ALA A 538 4.95 4.07 14.35
CA ALA A 538 4.48 4.68 13.11
C ALA A 538 2.96 4.50 12.91
N ARG A 539 2.42 3.34 13.24
CA ARG A 539 0.98 3.04 13.14
C ARG A 539 0.16 3.90 14.09
N TYR A 540 0.57 4.01 15.34
CA TYR A 540 -0.12 4.87 16.31
C TYR A 540 -0.09 6.33 15.89
N ARG A 541 1.06 6.81 15.44
CA ARG A 541 1.20 8.18 14.94
C ARG A 541 0.28 8.43 13.74
N MET A 542 0.30 7.56 12.73
CA MET A 542 -0.54 7.70 11.54
C MET A 542 -2.04 7.70 11.88
N LEU A 543 -2.50 6.78 12.74
CA LEU A 543 -3.90 6.69 13.12
C LEU A 543 -4.35 7.86 14.00
N GLY A 544 -3.42 8.47 14.75
CA GLY A 544 -3.69 9.65 15.59
C GLY A 544 -3.87 10.94 14.80
N LEU A 545 -3.35 11.02 13.56
CA LEU A 545 -3.51 12.20 12.72
C LEU A 545 -4.92 12.27 12.12
N GLN A 546 -5.47 13.48 12.11
CA GLN A 546 -6.75 13.80 11.47
C GLN A 546 -6.51 14.40 10.07
N PHE A 547 -7.56 14.54 9.28
CA PHE A 547 -7.45 15.12 7.93
C PHE A 547 -6.78 16.50 7.93
N LYS A 548 -7.16 17.38 8.87
CA LYS A 548 -6.58 18.71 9.00
C LYS A 548 -5.07 18.72 9.22
N ASP A 549 -4.54 17.69 9.91
CA ASP A 549 -3.10 17.59 10.20
C ASP A 549 -2.33 17.24 8.93
N TYR A 550 -2.89 16.35 8.11
CA TYR A 550 -2.36 16.02 6.77
C TYR A 550 -2.48 17.19 5.80
N GLU A 551 -3.63 17.87 5.77
CA GLU A 551 -3.82 19.04 4.91
C GLU A 551 -2.81 20.14 5.23
N ALA A 552 -2.56 20.41 6.51
CA ALA A 552 -1.56 21.39 6.95
C ALA A 552 -0.13 20.97 6.53
N GLU A 553 0.20 19.69 6.65
CA GLU A 553 1.50 19.16 6.20
C GLU A 553 1.66 19.23 4.68
N ILE A 554 0.64 18.85 3.92
CA ILE A 554 0.66 18.93 2.46
C ILE A 554 0.78 20.39 2.01
N ARG A 555 0.10 21.32 2.67
CA ARG A 555 0.19 22.76 2.41
C ARG A 555 1.61 23.29 2.66
N GLU A 556 2.22 22.93 3.79
CA GLU A 556 3.62 23.26 4.09
C GLU A 556 4.57 22.66 3.06
N HIS A 557 4.39 21.38 2.75
CA HIS A 557 5.24 20.63 1.83
C HIS A 557 5.22 21.22 0.41
N LEU A 558 4.05 21.32 -0.20
CA LEU A 558 3.91 21.85 -1.56
C LEU A 558 4.23 23.35 -1.64
N GLY A 559 3.90 24.12 -0.60
CA GLY A 559 4.23 25.54 -0.51
C GLY A 559 5.72 25.83 -0.34
N GLY A 560 6.50 24.87 0.22
CA GLY A 560 7.96 24.95 0.28
C GLY A 560 8.64 24.43 -0.99
N MET A 561 7.99 23.48 -1.69
CA MET A 561 8.52 22.84 -2.89
C MET A 561 8.33 23.71 -4.15
N PHE A 562 7.20 24.38 -4.29
CA PHE A 562 6.82 25.11 -5.49
C PHE A 562 7.00 26.64 -5.33
N PRO A 563 7.39 27.35 -6.44
CA PRO A 563 7.50 28.80 -6.41
C PRO A 563 6.15 29.47 -6.11
N LYS A 564 6.17 30.48 -5.24
CA LYS A 564 4.95 31.20 -4.81
C LYS A 564 4.25 31.94 -5.95
N GLU A 565 4.99 32.29 -6.99
CA GLU A 565 4.48 32.98 -8.17
C GLU A 565 3.61 32.06 -9.02
N SER A 566 3.90 30.75 -9.04
CA SER A 566 3.20 29.75 -9.87
C SER A 566 2.28 28.84 -9.05
N PHE A 567 2.41 28.76 -7.73
CA PHE A 567 1.62 27.90 -6.87
C PHE A 567 1.03 28.62 -5.67
N GLU A 568 -0.28 28.47 -5.49
CA GLU A 568 -1.01 28.85 -4.30
C GLU A 568 -1.96 27.72 -3.91
N PHE A 569 -1.82 27.19 -2.70
CA PHE A 569 -2.51 25.97 -2.27
C PHE A 569 -4.04 26.07 -2.43
N ASP A 570 -4.66 27.14 -1.94
CA ASP A 570 -6.13 27.28 -1.96
C ASP A 570 -6.69 27.53 -3.37
N ARG A 571 -5.87 28.06 -4.27
CA ARG A 571 -6.23 28.24 -5.68
C ARG A 571 -6.05 26.94 -6.50
N ASP A 572 -4.93 26.25 -6.29
CA ASP A 572 -4.49 25.19 -7.21
C ASP A 572 -4.87 23.77 -6.75
N VAL A 573 -5.03 23.55 -5.44
CA VAL A 573 -5.48 22.26 -4.89
C VAL A 573 -7.00 22.19 -4.90
N ALA A 574 -7.55 21.23 -5.63
CA ALA A 574 -8.99 21.02 -5.75
C ALA A 574 -9.52 19.98 -4.75
N SER A 575 -8.73 18.94 -4.45
CA SER A 575 -9.16 17.84 -3.58
C SER A 575 -7.97 17.03 -3.07
N ILE A 576 -8.15 16.35 -1.93
CA ILE A 576 -7.13 15.51 -1.31
C ILE A 576 -7.79 14.22 -0.85
N SER A 577 -7.21 13.06 -1.22
CA SER A 577 -7.58 11.75 -0.70
C SER A 577 -6.37 11.09 -0.05
N ILE A 578 -6.50 10.73 1.22
CA ILE A 578 -5.41 10.17 2.04
C ILE A 578 -5.73 8.72 2.37
N ASN A 579 -5.20 7.80 1.59
CA ASN A 579 -5.39 6.37 1.81
C ASN A 579 -4.36 5.89 2.84
N ARG A 580 -4.81 5.70 4.07
CA ARG A 580 -4.00 5.21 5.18
C ARG A 580 -4.15 3.71 5.30
N TRP A 581 -3.04 3.01 5.36
CA TRP A 581 -3.00 1.56 5.56
C TRP A 581 -2.15 1.25 6.80
N ALA A 582 -2.83 1.10 7.93
CA ALA A 582 -2.18 0.73 9.20
C ALA A 582 -1.43 -0.61 9.11
N HIS A 583 -1.82 -1.43 8.16
CA HIS A 583 -1.27 -2.74 7.86
C HIS A 583 -1.05 -2.86 6.34
N GLY A 584 0.02 -2.24 5.83
CA GLY A 584 0.43 -2.23 4.42
C GLY A 584 1.21 -3.49 4.03
N TYR A 585 2.53 -3.37 3.84
CA TYR A 585 3.35 -4.50 3.41
C TYR A 585 3.48 -5.58 4.48
N ALA A 586 3.41 -6.86 4.07
CA ALA A 586 3.65 -8.01 4.93
C ALA A 586 5.14 -8.15 5.25
N ILE A 587 5.45 -8.45 6.51
CA ILE A 587 6.79 -8.82 6.97
C ILE A 587 6.74 -10.25 7.48
N GLY A 588 7.44 -11.13 6.78
CA GLY A 588 7.37 -12.57 7.01
C GLY A 588 6.07 -13.22 6.51
N ASN A 589 5.99 -14.54 6.59
CA ASN A 589 4.82 -15.32 6.25
C ASN A 589 4.52 -16.34 7.36
N PRO A 590 3.29 -16.86 7.43
CA PRO A 590 2.89 -17.79 8.50
C PRO A 590 3.47 -19.20 8.31
N GLY A 591 4.23 -19.44 7.24
CA GLY A 591 4.78 -20.76 6.89
C GLY A 591 3.69 -21.76 6.49
N ALA A 592 4.13 -22.99 6.22
CA ALA A 592 3.21 -24.07 5.84
C ALA A 592 2.19 -24.36 6.96
N VAL A 593 2.59 -24.23 8.23
CA VAL A 593 1.70 -24.45 9.38
C VAL A 593 0.55 -23.46 9.39
N GLY A 594 0.84 -22.14 9.26
CA GLY A 594 -0.19 -21.10 9.29
C GLY A 594 -1.14 -21.16 8.10
N ARG A 595 -0.68 -21.66 6.97
CA ARG A 595 -1.50 -21.80 5.75
C ARG A 595 -2.41 -23.00 5.73
N LYS A 596 -2.23 -23.98 6.63
CA LYS A 596 -3.07 -25.18 6.65
C LYS A 596 -4.55 -24.85 6.80
N PRO A 597 -5.43 -25.56 6.10
CA PRO A 597 -6.86 -25.52 6.39
C PRO A 597 -7.15 -25.93 7.84
N PHE A 598 -8.13 -25.30 8.45
CA PHE A 598 -8.67 -25.69 9.74
C PHE A 598 -10.15 -26.07 9.57
N GLY A 599 -10.41 -27.36 9.41
CA GLY A 599 -11.73 -27.86 9.06
C GLY A 599 -12.24 -27.22 7.77
N ARG A 600 -13.33 -26.44 7.87
CA ARG A 600 -13.94 -25.73 6.73
C ARG A 600 -13.46 -24.29 6.58
N ILE A 601 -12.36 -23.92 7.23
CA ILE A 601 -11.76 -22.59 7.18
C ILE A 601 -10.42 -22.71 6.45
N THR A 602 -10.24 -21.96 5.36
CA THR A 602 -8.99 -21.87 4.62
C THR A 602 -8.42 -20.47 4.68
N ILE A 603 -7.11 -20.35 4.47
CA ILE A 603 -6.35 -19.12 4.66
C ILE A 603 -5.91 -18.59 3.29
N ALA A 604 -6.29 -17.37 2.98
CA ALA A 604 -5.85 -16.64 1.78
C ALA A 604 -5.07 -15.38 2.17
N ASN A 605 -5.07 -14.36 1.33
CA ASN A 605 -4.36 -13.10 1.45
C ASN A 605 -2.87 -13.19 1.06
N SER A 606 -2.32 -12.11 0.55
CA SER A 606 -0.89 -11.97 0.22
C SER A 606 0.04 -12.18 1.43
N ASP A 607 -0.45 -11.95 2.65
CA ASP A 607 0.27 -12.25 3.90
C ASP A 607 0.65 -13.73 4.00
N ALA A 608 -0.19 -14.65 3.47
CA ALA A 608 0.10 -16.08 3.48
C ALA A 608 1.30 -16.45 2.60
N ALA A 609 1.61 -15.66 1.59
CA ALA A 609 2.83 -15.76 0.79
C ALA A 609 4.01 -14.99 1.42
N GLY A 610 3.72 -13.97 2.24
CA GLY A 610 4.73 -13.02 2.75
C GLY A 610 5.18 -12.01 1.68
N SER A 611 4.38 -11.83 0.64
CA SER A 611 4.68 -10.94 -0.48
C SER A 611 3.45 -10.08 -0.79
N SER A 612 3.61 -8.76 -0.70
CA SER A 612 2.51 -7.79 -0.75
C SER A 612 2.21 -7.30 -2.16
N VAL A 613 2.19 -8.24 -3.12
CA VAL A 613 1.91 -7.98 -4.54
C VAL A 613 0.59 -8.61 -4.98
N MET A 614 0.01 -8.09 -6.05
CA MET A 614 -1.29 -8.52 -6.57
C MET A 614 -1.32 -10.01 -6.92
N GLN A 615 -0.32 -10.51 -7.64
CA GLN A 615 -0.23 -11.91 -8.06
C GLN A 615 -0.23 -12.86 -6.86
N SER A 616 0.49 -12.54 -5.78
CA SER A 616 0.48 -13.36 -4.56
C SER A 616 -0.90 -13.41 -3.90
N ALA A 617 -1.64 -12.31 -3.92
CA ALA A 617 -3.01 -12.28 -3.40
C ALA A 617 -3.94 -13.23 -4.18
N VAL A 618 -3.79 -13.26 -5.50
CA VAL A 618 -4.55 -14.14 -6.43
C VAL A 618 -4.16 -15.61 -6.23
N GLU A 619 -2.87 -15.92 -6.18
CA GLU A 619 -2.39 -17.30 -5.99
C GLU A 619 -2.83 -17.90 -4.66
N GLN A 620 -2.75 -17.11 -3.58
CA GLN A 620 -3.21 -17.58 -2.26
C GLN A 620 -4.74 -17.75 -2.21
N ALA A 621 -5.48 -16.94 -2.95
CA ALA A 621 -6.93 -17.13 -3.11
C ALA A 621 -7.26 -18.43 -3.84
N TRP A 622 -6.57 -18.70 -4.97
CA TRP A 622 -6.75 -19.92 -5.72
C TRP A 622 -6.43 -21.15 -4.85
N ARG A 623 -5.26 -21.16 -4.18
CA ARG A 623 -4.86 -22.25 -3.28
C ARG A 623 -5.91 -22.50 -2.20
N ALA A 624 -6.37 -21.43 -1.51
CA ALA A 624 -7.35 -21.55 -0.46
C ALA A 624 -8.67 -22.17 -0.93
N VAL A 625 -9.09 -21.87 -2.17
CA VAL A 625 -10.29 -22.48 -2.79
C VAL A 625 -10.04 -23.94 -3.17
N GLN A 626 -8.82 -24.32 -3.59
CA GLN A 626 -8.51 -25.73 -3.86
C GLN A 626 -8.53 -26.57 -2.60
N GLU A 627 -8.18 -25.99 -1.46
CA GLU A 627 -8.17 -26.62 -0.13
C GLU A 627 -9.56 -26.77 0.53
N LEU A 628 -10.57 -26.06 0.04
CA LEU A 628 -11.97 -26.30 0.42
C LEU A 628 -12.43 -27.62 -0.20
N GLY A 629 -12.50 -28.66 0.61
CA GLY A 629 -12.91 -30.00 0.20
C GLY A 629 -14.39 -30.13 -0.17
#